data_e79beade6245778e7c5f7f45166fad29
#
_entry.id   e79beade6245778e7c5f7f45166fad29
#
_cell.length_a   1.000
_cell.length_b   1.000
_cell.length_c   1.000
_cell.angle_alpha   90.00
_cell.angle_beta   90.00
_cell.angle_gamma   90.00
#
_symmetry.space_group_name_H-M   'P 1'
#
loop_
_entity.id
_entity.type
_entity.pdbx_description
1 polymer ?
#
loop_
_entity_poly.entity_id
_entity_poly.type
_entity_poly.pdbx_seq_one_letter_code
_entity_poly.pdbx_strand_id
1 'polypeptide(L)'
;MGNKVSLEDELINLKLSSKQMVMASKKCEKNQKKQLKDVQTAIKKGNREGAQIYAQNAIREKTQGMNYLRLSSRIDAVASRLETAIRTKQASSAQHSFFCELSIAHLSLRQLTLASNFLISILYI
;
A
#
# COMPACT_ATOMS: atom_id res chain seq x y z
N MET A 1 13.27 -21.58 8.62
CA MET A 1 13.16 -21.28 7.18
C MET A 1 12.32 -20.03 7.03
N GLY A 2 12.94 -18.87 6.82
CA GLY A 2 12.24 -17.61 6.67
C GLY A 2 11.53 -17.57 5.33
N ASN A 3 10.22 -17.59 5.36
CA ASN A 3 9.38 -17.37 4.20
C ASN A 3 9.70 -15.95 3.68
N LYS A 4 10.34 -15.82 2.52
CA LYS A 4 10.55 -14.54 1.85
C LYS A 4 9.18 -14.05 1.41
N VAL A 5 8.50 -13.34 2.29
CA VAL A 5 7.24 -12.64 1.94
C VAL A 5 7.62 -11.65 0.83
N SER A 6 6.97 -11.78 -0.31
CA SER A 6 7.17 -10.85 -1.41
C SER A 6 6.70 -9.46 -0.97
N LEU A 7 7.41 -8.40 -1.40
CA LEU A 7 6.96 -7.03 -1.15
C LEU A 7 5.55 -6.77 -1.73
N GLU A 8 5.18 -7.51 -2.75
CA GLU A 8 3.86 -7.46 -3.38
C GLU A 8 2.79 -8.09 -2.48
N ASP A 9 3.10 -9.22 -1.82
CA ASP A 9 2.20 -9.85 -0.85
C ASP A 9 1.98 -8.93 0.36
N GLU A 10 3.04 -8.27 0.83
CA GLU A 10 2.94 -7.31 1.93
C GLU A 10 2.08 -6.09 1.55
N LEU A 11 2.20 -5.59 0.32
CA LEU A 11 1.34 -4.53 -0.20
C LEU A 11 -0.14 -4.94 -0.22
N ILE A 12 -0.44 -6.17 -0.63
CA ILE A 12 -1.80 -6.71 -0.63
C ILE A 12 -2.34 -6.79 0.80
N ASN A 13 -1.54 -7.28 1.74
CA ASN A 13 -1.91 -7.39 3.15
C ASN A 13 -2.18 -6.01 3.77
N LEU A 14 -1.37 -4.99 3.46
CA LEU A 14 -1.60 -3.62 3.91
C LEU A 14 -2.90 -3.05 3.35
N LYS A 15 -3.16 -3.22 2.06
CA LYS A 15 -4.41 -2.78 1.43
C LYS A 15 -5.64 -3.50 2.01
N LEU A 16 -5.51 -4.79 2.31
CA LEU A 16 -6.58 -5.56 2.96
C LEU A 16 -6.84 -5.06 4.39
N SER A 17 -5.78 -4.83 5.16
CA SER A 17 -5.86 -4.30 6.54
C SER A 17 -6.52 -2.92 6.56
N SER A 18 -6.18 -2.02 5.63
CA SER A 18 -6.82 -0.72 5.51
C SER A 18 -8.33 -0.86 5.28
N LYS A 19 -8.76 -1.72 4.35
CA LYS A 19 -10.17 -1.99 4.10
C LYS A 19 -10.89 -2.56 5.34
N GLN A 20 -10.23 -3.44 6.10
CA GLN A 20 -10.78 -3.96 7.36
C GLN A 20 -11.00 -2.85 8.39
N MET A 21 -10.07 -1.89 8.50
CA MET A 21 -10.24 -0.74 9.40
C MET A 21 -11.41 0.16 8.97
N VAL A 22 -11.59 0.39 7.67
CA VAL A 22 -12.78 1.12 7.17
C VAL A 22 -14.09 0.38 7.49
N MET A 23 -14.11 -0.95 7.36
CA MET A 23 -15.28 -1.74 7.74
C MET A 23 -15.55 -1.68 9.24
N ALA A 24 -14.51 -1.73 10.08
CA ALA A 24 -14.63 -1.58 11.53
C ALA A 24 -15.18 -0.20 11.90
N SER A 25 -14.72 0.88 11.25
CA SER A 25 -15.28 2.22 11.44
C SER A 25 -16.77 2.28 11.12
N LYS A 26 -17.20 1.72 9.97
CA LYS A 26 -18.62 1.66 9.60
C LYS A 26 -19.46 0.85 10.60
N LYS A 27 -18.88 -0.19 11.20
CA LYS A 27 -19.54 -0.96 12.27
C LYS A 27 -19.73 -0.12 13.52
N CYS A 28 -18.72 0.64 13.93
CA CYS A 28 -18.82 1.58 15.04
C CYS A 28 -19.90 2.67 14.80
N GLU A 29 -20.01 3.20 13.58
CA GLU A 29 -21.07 4.14 13.23
C GLU A 29 -22.47 3.53 13.36
N LYS A 30 -22.64 2.28 12.93
CA LYS A 30 -23.92 1.55 13.10
C LYS A 30 -24.24 1.33 14.58
N ASN A 31 -23.24 0.95 15.37
CA ASN A 31 -23.39 0.76 16.81
C ASN A 31 -23.74 2.09 17.50
N GLN A 32 -23.07 3.19 17.14
CA GLN A 32 -23.38 4.51 17.63
C GLN A 32 -24.85 4.89 17.38
N LYS A 33 -25.33 4.70 16.14
CA LYS A 33 -26.73 4.97 15.79
C LYS A 33 -27.71 4.11 16.61
N LYS A 34 -27.36 2.85 16.89
CA LYS A 34 -28.15 1.97 17.76
C LYS A 34 -28.18 2.50 19.18
N GLN A 35 -27.02 2.82 19.76
CA GLN A 35 -26.93 3.37 21.12
C GLN A 35 -27.74 4.67 21.28
N LEU A 36 -27.76 5.55 20.26
CA LEU A 36 -28.57 6.77 20.29
C LEU A 36 -30.08 6.47 20.32
N LYS A 37 -30.55 5.43 19.61
CA LYS A 37 -31.94 4.97 19.69
C LYS A 37 -32.25 4.41 21.08
N ASP A 38 -31.30 3.67 21.67
CA ASP A 38 -31.44 3.13 23.02
C ASP A 38 -31.54 4.26 24.08
N VAL A 39 -30.75 5.36 23.89
CA VAL A 39 -30.87 6.58 24.69
C VAL A 39 -32.28 7.15 24.63
N GLN A 40 -32.83 7.32 23.42
CA GLN A 40 -34.18 7.85 23.24
C GLN A 40 -35.26 6.97 23.92
N THR A 41 -35.09 5.66 23.81
CA THR A 41 -36.01 4.69 24.42
C THR A 41 -35.92 4.71 25.95
N ALA A 42 -34.72 4.82 26.50
CA ALA A 42 -34.50 4.91 27.96
C ALA A 42 -35.10 6.19 28.54
N ILE A 43 -34.95 7.33 27.85
CA ILE A 43 -35.57 8.60 28.25
C ILE A 43 -37.10 8.48 28.26
N LYS A 44 -37.69 7.89 27.22
CA LYS A 44 -39.17 7.69 27.17
C LYS A 44 -39.68 6.81 28.29
N LYS A 45 -38.86 5.87 28.77
CA LYS A 45 -39.20 4.99 29.92
C LYS A 45 -38.86 5.61 31.28
N GLY A 46 -38.36 6.84 31.33
CA GLY A 46 -37.93 7.48 32.55
C GLY A 46 -36.64 6.94 33.19
N ASN A 47 -35.93 6.03 32.49
CA ASN A 47 -34.69 5.44 32.98
C ASN A 47 -33.50 6.36 32.68
N ARG A 48 -33.22 7.28 33.60
CA ARG A 48 -32.18 8.31 33.46
C ARG A 48 -30.77 7.72 33.49
N GLU A 49 -30.52 6.73 34.35
CA GLU A 49 -29.21 6.07 34.47
C GLU A 49 -28.89 5.26 33.20
N GLY A 50 -29.85 4.48 32.70
CA GLY A 50 -29.71 3.74 31.46
C GLY A 50 -29.42 4.66 30.27
N ALA A 51 -30.14 5.81 30.17
CA ALA A 51 -29.86 6.78 29.11
C ALA A 51 -28.43 7.35 29.17
N GLN A 52 -27.91 7.61 30.37
CA GLN A 52 -26.55 8.10 30.54
C GLN A 52 -25.51 7.05 30.09
N ILE A 53 -25.70 5.79 30.44
CA ILE A 53 -24.80 4.69 30.02
C ILE A 53 -24.81 4.55 28.49
N TYR A 54 -25.98 4.55 27.86
CA TYR A 54 -26.10 4.45 26.40
C TYR A 54 -25.45 5.65 25.69
N ALA A 55 -25.59 6.87 26.26
CA ALA A 55 -24.95 8.07 25.73
C ALA A 55 -23.42 7.98 25.79
N GLN A 56 -22.87 7.52 26.91
CA GLN A 56 -21.43 7.29 27.04
C GLN A 56 -20.93 6.25 26.05
N ASN A 57 -21.67 5.16 25.85
CA ASN A 57 -21.37 4.14 24.87
C ASN A 57 -21.40 4.71 23.44
N ALA A 58 -22.38 5.55 23.09
CA ALA A 58 -22.43 6.20 21.77
C ALA A 58 -21.21 7.11 21.50
N ILE A 59 -20.75 7.85 22.51
CA ILE A 59 -19.55 8.68 22.41
C ILE A 59 -18.31 7.83 22.22
N ARG A 60 -18.18 6.72 22.95
CA ARG A 60 -17.08 5.77 22.82
C ARG A 60 -17.03 5.15 21.42
N GLU A 61 -18.16 4.68 20.89
CA GLU A 61 -18.27 4.13 19.54
C GLU A 61 -17.87 5.16 18.47
N LYS A 62 -18.31 6.42 18.62
CA LYS A 62 -17.92 7.52 17.74
C LYS A 62 -16.39 7.72 17.72
N THR A 63 -15.77 7.82 18.89
CA THR A 63 -14.33 8.02 19.03
C THR A 63 -13.55 6.86 18.44
N GLN A 64 -13.99 5.63 18.69
CA GLN A 64 -13.38 4.42 18.17
C GLN A 64 -13.49 4.35 16.63
N GLY A 65 -14.65 4.69 16.07
CA GLY A 65 -14.85 4.77 14.63
C GLY A 65 -13.90 5.78 13.96
N MET A 66 -13.74 6.96 14.56
CA MET A 66 -12.77 7.97 14.10
C MET A 66 -11.32 7.47 14.16
N ASN A 67 -10.96 6.74 15.21
CA ASN A 67 -9.62 6.17 15.36
C ASN A 67 -9.35 5.11 14.27
N TYR A 68 -10.32 4.26 13.94
CA TYR A 68 -10.20 3.31 12.84
C TYR A 68 -10.03 4.00 11.48
N LEU A 69 -10.73 5.10 11.20
CA LEU A 69 -10.54 5.90 9.99
C LEU A 69 -9.14 6.51 9.92
N ARG A 70 -8.64 7.08 11.01
CA ARG A 70 -7.27 7.60 11.07
C ARG A 70 -6.23 6.51 10.83
N LEU A 71 -6.46 5.33 11.41
CA LEU A 71 -5.56 4.19 11.23
C LEU A 71 -5.57 3.70 9.78
N SER A 72 -6.76 3.56 9.15
CA SER A 72 -6.84 3.17 7.73
C SER A 72 -6.09 4.14 6.83
N SER A 73 -6.25 5.46 7.04
CA SER A 73 -5.53 6.48 6.28
C SER A 73 -4.00 6.38 6.42
N ARG A 74 -3.51 6.06 7.62
CA ARG A 74 -2.07 5.85 7.85
C ARG A 74 -1.57 4.59 7.15
N ILE A 75 -2.33 3.50 7.19
CA ILE A 75 -2.01 2.25 6.49
C ILE A 75 -1.99 2.49 4.97
N ASP A 76 -2.98 3.21 4.43
CA ASP A 76 -3.03 3.56 3.00
C ASP A 76 -1.82 4.40 2.57
N ALA A 77 -1.38 5.35 3.40
CA ALA A 77 -0.18 6.14 3.13
C ALA A 77 1.08 5.27 3.08
N VAL A 78 1.22 4.28 3.97
CA VAL A 78 2.33 3.32 3.97
C VAL A 78 2.25 2.42 2.73
N ALA A 79 1.07 1.90 2.39
CA ALA A 79 0.84 1.08 1.21
C ALA A 79 1.21 1.82 -0.08
N SER A 80 0.84 3.10 -0.20
CA SER A 80 1.20 3.95 -1.34
C SER A 80 2.72 4.14 -1.48
N ARG A 81 3.42 4.36 -0.37
CA ARG A 81 4.90 4.45 -0.37
C ARG A 81 5.55 3.14 -0.78
N LEU A 82 5.04 2.01 -0.29
CA LEU A 82 5.54 0.69 -0.66
C LEU A 82 5.30 0.40 -2.15
N GLU A 83 4.12 0.74 -2.66
CA GLU A 83 3.78 0.61 -4.09
C GLU A 83 4.75 1.43 -4.96
N THR A 84 5.06 2.66 -4.56
CA THR A 84 6.04 3.51 -5.24
C THR A 84 7.43 2.88 -5.23
N ALA A 85 7.87 2.33 -4.08
CA ALA A 85 9.16 1.66 -3.95
C ALA A 85 9.27 0.41 -4.85
N ILE A 86 8.20 -0.40 -4.95
CA ILE A 86 8.14 -1.57 -5.84
C ILE A 86 8.27 -1.12 -7.30
N ARG A 87 7.53 -0.10 -7.72
CA ARG A 87 7.60 0.44 -9.09
C ARG A 87 8.98 1.01 -9.42
N THR A 88 9.60 1.74 -8.49
CA THR A 88 10.96 2.27 -8.67
C THR A 88 11.98 1.16 -8.81
N LYS A 89 11.87 0.08 -8.02
CA LYS A 89 12.74 -1.09 -8.14
C LYS A 89 12.58 -1.78 -9.49
N GLN A 90 11.35 -1.94 -9.99
CA GLN A 90 11.07 -2.52 -11.30
C GLN A 90 11.63 -1.65 -12.43
N ALA A 91 11.47 -0.33 -12.36
CA ALA A 91 12.02 0.61 -13.34
C ALA A 91 13.56 0.58 -13.35
N SER A 92 14.19 0.55 -12.17
CA SER A 92 15.66 0.46 -12.04
C SER A 92 16.23 -0.84 -12.61
N SER A 93 15.55 -1.97 -12.39
CA SER A 93 15.99 -3.27 -12.96
C SER A 93 15.87 -3.30 -14.49
N ALA A 94 14.81 -2.73 -15.05
CA ALA A 94 14.63 -2.59 -16.50
C ALA A 94 15.71 -1.69 -17.12
N GLN A 95 16.06 -0.60 -16.46
CA GLN A 95 17.09 0.33 -16.90
C GLN A 95 18.49 -0.32 -16.88
N HIS A 96 18.78 -1.13 -15.86
CA HIS A 96 20.04 -1.86 -15.76
C HIS A 96 20.18 -2.92 -16.86
N SER A 97 19.11 -3.63 -17.19
CA SER A 97 19.06 -4.59 -18.29
C SER A 97 19.32 -3.91 -19.63
N PHE A 98 18.69 -2.76 -19.88
CA PHE A 98 18.87 -1.99 -21.11
C PHE A 98 20.30 -1.46 -21.28
N PHE A 99 20.93 -0.95 -20.22
CA PHE A 99 22.32 -0.51 -20.24
C PHE A 99 23.31 -1.67 -20.48
N CYS A 100 23.02 -2.84 -19.94
CA CYS A 100 23.84 -4.04 -20.16
C CYS A 100 23.77 -4.47 -21.62
N GLU A 101 22.61 -4.46 -22.23
CA GLU A 101 22.38 -4.82 -23.64
C GLU A 101 23.03 -3.81 -24.59
N LEU A 102 22.94 -2.53 -24.33
CA LEU A 102 23.63 -1.47 -25.08
C LEU A 102 25.16 -1.60 -24.97
N SER A 103 25.68 -1.93 -23.80
CA SER A 103 27.14 -2.13 -23.60
C SER A 103 27.66 -3.29 -24.41
N ILE A 104 26.91 -4.40 -24.48
CA ILE A 104 27.28 -5.58 -25.29
C ILE A 104 27.22 -5.25 -26.78
N ALA A 105 26.21 -4.56 -27.26
CA ALA A 105 26.07 -4.12 -28.64
C ALA A 105 27.23 -3.19 -29.07
N HIS A 106 27.63 -2.27 -28.18
CA HIS A 106 28.72 -1.35 -28.43
C HIS A 106 30.10 -2.08 -28.51
N LEU A 107 30.28 -3.11 -27.68
CA LEU A 107 31.50 -3.97 -27.74
C LEU A 107 31.55 -4.77 -29.04
N SER A 108 30.45 -5.32 -29.53
CA SER A 108 30.39 -6.08 -30.78
C SER A 108 30.64 -5.21 -32.01
N LEU A 109 30.11 -3.97 -32.04
CA LEU A 109 30.38 -2.99 -33.09
C LEU A 109 31.89 -2.59 -33.13
N ARG A 110 32.53 -2.44 -31.98
CA ARG A 110 33.94 -2.10 -31.88
C ARG A 110 34.83 -3.23 -32.36
N GLN A 111 34.47 -4.49 -32.18
CA GLN A 111 35.17 -5.65 -32.73
C GLN A 111 35.05 -5.74 -34.26
N LEU A 112 33.86 -5.44 -34.81
CA LEU A 112 33.64 -5.40 -36.26
C LEU A 112 34.46 -4.30 -36.94
N THR A 113 34.58 -3.11 -36.34
CA THR A 113 35.43 -2.03 -36.90
C THR A 113 36.91 -2.35 -36.83
N LEU A 114 37.39 -3.03 -35.78
CA LEU A 114 38.77 -3.48 -35.67
C LEU A 114 39.11 -4.57 -36.71
N ALA A 115 38.20 -5.54 -36.93
CA ALA A 115 38.35 -6.57 -37.95
C ALA A 115 38.33 -5.98 -39.35
N SER A 116 37.48 -5.01 -39.64
CA SER A 116 37.47 -4.28 -40.92
C SER A 116 38.76 -3.51 -41.19
N ASN A 117 39.29 -2.81 -40.20
CA ASN A 117 40.54 -2.08 -40.30
C ASN A 117 41.75 -3.04 -40.48
N PHE A 118 41.72 -4.22 -39.87
CA PHE A 118 42.75 -5.24 -40.03
C PHE A 118 42.73 -5.84 -41.45
N LEU A 119 41.55 -6.09 -42.02
CA LEU A 119 41.40 -6.57 -43.40
C LEU A 119 41.86 -5.53 -44.42
N ILE A 120 41.58 -4.25 -44.22
CA ILE A 120 42.04 -3.16 -45.08
C ILE A 120 43.57 -3.02 -45.04
N SER A 121 44.18 -3.20 -43.86
CA SER A 121 45.63 -3.16 -43.70
C SER A 121 46.34 -4.30 -44.43
N ILE A 122 45.71 -5.49 -44.51
CA ILE A 122 46.27 -6.66 -45.25
C ILE A 122 46.14 -6.49 -46.77
N LEU A 123 45.09 -5.82 -47.24
CA LEU A 123 44.88 -5.57 -48.68
C LEU A 123 45.76 -4.46 -49.26
N TYR A 124 46.37 -3.64 -48.40
CA TYR A 124 47.24 -2.52 -48.82
C TYR A 124 48.77 -2.82 -48.75
N ILE A 125 49.10 -4.05 -48.40
CA ILE A 125 50.50 -4.57 -48.49
C ILE A 125 50.63 -5.49 -49.71
#